data_f38024537f87523fbf9c388216e7de36
#
_entry.id   f38024537f87523fbf9c388216e7de36
#
_cell.length_a   1.000
_cell.length_b   1.000
_cell.length_c   1.000
_cell.angle_alpha   90.00
_cell.angle_beta   90.00
_cell.angle_gamma   90.00
#
_symmetry.space_group_name_H-M   'P 1'
#
loop_
_entity.id
_entity.type
_entity.pdbx_description
1 polymer ?
#
loop_
_entity_poly.entity_id
_entity_poly.type
_entity_poly.pdbx_seq_one_letter_code
_entity_poly.pdbx_strand_id
1 'polypeptide(L)'
;MLFNTLANLRALIGTDTARAVVMLDHLIDYLRATLNASRAASHSLGDEFDRLGDYLALMQVRMGPRLRYTLDLPSDLATQLVPTLLLQSLVENAIKHGLEPKIEGGSIAVSARREGDNIALDVIDSGVGLKDGAGFGLAQVRERLQATYGSQAAIYLGAGCAGFTKASITFPSQNA
;
A
#
# COMPACT_ATOMS: atom_id res chain seq x y z
N MET A 1 -1.33 -12.19 6.92
CA MET A 1 -1.71 -11.97 5.51
C MET A 1 -1.36 -13.15 4.61
N LEU A 2 -0.10 -13.58 4.51
CA LEU A 2 0.37 -14.67 3.63
C LEU A 2 -0.43 -15.99 3.79
N PHE A 3 -0.70 -16.42 5.03
CA PHE A 3 -1.49 -17.63 5.29
C PHE A 3 -2.91 -17.58 4.70
N ASN A 4 -3.58 -16.44 4.74
CA ASN A 4 -4.91 -16.28 4.16
C ASN A 4 -4.84 -16.32 2.63
N THR A 5 -3.81 -15.75 2.03
CA THR A 5 -3.56 -15.82 0.58
C THR A 5 -3.32 -17.25 0.13
N LEU A 6 -2.49 -18.02 0.85
CA LEU A 6 -2.25 -19.44 0.56
C LEU A 6 -3.51 -20.30 0.76
N ALA A 7 -4.32 -20.02 1.78
CA ALA A 7 -5.60 -20.71 1.99
C ALA A 7 -6.58 -20.47 0.84
N ASN A 8 -6.68 -19.22 0.35
CA ASN A 8 -7.49 -18.87 -0.80
C ASN A 8 -6.98 -19.51 -2.09
N LEU A 9 -5.66 -19.50 -2.31
CA LEU A 9 -5.03 -20.19 -3.44
C LEU A 9 -5.38 -21.67 -3.45
N ARG A 10 -5.28 -22.34 -2.31
CA ARG A 10 -5.67 -23.75 -2.18
C ARG A 10 -7.13 -24.00 -2.51
N ALA A 11 -8.04 -23.11 -2.09
CA ALA A 11 -9.45 -23.20 -2.43
C ALA A 11 -9.70 -23.03 -3.93
N LEU A 12 -9.00 -22.09 -4.58
CA LEU A 12 -9.11 -21.81 -6.01
C LEU A 12 -8.60 -22.98 -6.87
N ILE A 13 -7.60 -23.74 -6.45
CA ILE A 13 -7.08 -24.90 -7.19
C ILE A 13 -8.22 -25.89 -7.49
N GLY A 14 -9.14 -26.08 -6.56
CA GLY A 14 -10.26 -27.03 -6.73
C GLY A 14 -11.48 -26.45 -7.45
N THR A 15 -11.59 -25.14 -7.61
CA THR A 15 -12.80 -24.47 -8.13
C THR A 15 -12.57 -23.66 -9.40
N ASP A 16 -11.39 -23.03 -9.52
CA ASP A 16 -11.01 -22.18 -10.66
C ASP A 16 -9.48 -22.19 -10.82
N THR A 17 -8.97 -23.21 -11.50
CA THR A 17 -7.53 -23.42 -11.69
C THR A 17 -6.87 -22.29 -12.46
N ALA A 18 -7.54 -21.67 -13.45
CA ALA A 18 -6.98 -20.57 -14.20
C ALA A 18 -6.72 -19.36 -13.30
N ARG A 19 -7.68 -19.05 -12.45
CA ARG A 19 -7.56 -17.97 -11.47
C ARG A 19 -6.55 -18.29 -10.35
N ALA A 20 -6.40 -19.58 -10.00
CA ALA A 20 -5.38 -20.03 -9.06
C ALA A 20 -3.95 -19.78 -9.61
N VAL A 21 -3.71 -20.06 -10.90
CA VAL A 21 -2.42 -19.80 -11.56
C VAL A 21 -2.11 -18.31 -11.55
N VAL A 22 -3.04 -17.46 -11.96
CA VAL A 22 -2.87 -15.99 -11.93
C VAL A 22 -2.53 -15.51 -10.51
N MET A 23 -3.23 -16.02 -9.51
CA MET A 23 -2.97 -15.67 -8.11
C MET A 23 -1.58 -16.13 -7.64
N LEU A 24 -1.13 -17.30 -8.09
CA LEU A 24 0.20 -17.82 -7.77
C LEU A 24 1.31 -16.96 -8.39
N ASP A 25 1.15 -16.57 -9.66
CA ASP A 25 2.12 -15.71 -10.35
C ASP A 25 2.26 -14.36 -9.64
N HIS A 26 1.17 -13.68 -9.33
CA HIS A 26 1.19 -12.45 -8.55
C HIS A 26 1.82 -12.62 -7.17
N LEU A 27 1.58 -13.75 -6.51
CA LEU A 27 2.19 -14.04 -5.20
C LEU A 27 3.70 -14.22 -5.31
N ILE A 28 4.18 -14.91 -6.35
CA ILE A 28 5.61 -15.10 -6.62
C ILE A 28 6.29 -13.76 -6.86
N ASP A 29 5.72 -12.92 -7.71
CA ASP A 29 6.28 -11.60 -8.05
C ASP A 29 6.30 -10.67 -6.83
N TYR A 30 5.22 -10.63 -6.07
CA TYR A 30 5.17 -9.91 -4.80
C TYR A 30 6.24 -10.36 -3.80
N LEU A 31 6.42 -11.68 -3.62
CA LEU A 31 7.42 -12.21 -2.68
C LEU A 31 8.84 -11.89 -3.13
N ARG A 32 9.15 -12.02 -4.43
CA ARG A 32 10.45 -11.65 -4.99
C ARG A 32 10.76 -10.17 -4.76
N ALA A 33 9.81 -9.30 -5.09
CA ALA A 33 9.95 -7.86 -4.91
C ALA A 33 10.16 -7.49 -3.44
N THR A 34 9.40 -8.09 -2.52
CA THR A 34 9.51 -7.85 -1.07
C THR A 34 10.86 -8.31 -0.52
N LEU A 35 11.35 -9.50 -0.93
CA LEU A 35 12.66 -10.01 -0.50
C LEU A 35 13.82 -9.14 -1.00
N ASN A 36 13.74 -8.65 -2.24
CA ASN A 36 14.74 -7.74 -2.79
C ASN A 36 14.73 -6.38 -2.07
N ALA A 37 13.54 -5.84 -1.81
CA ALA A 37 13.38 -4.57 -1.11
C ALA A 37 13.93 -4.62 0.34
N SER A 38 13.81 -5.75 1.03
CA SER A 38 14.27 -5.88 2.42
C SER A 38 15.79 -5.73 2.60
N ARG A 39 16.57 -5.81 1.51
CA ARG A 39 18.03 -5.69 1.52
C ARG A 39 18.53 -4.26 1.27
N ALA A 40 17.67 -3.38 0.78
CA ALA A 40 18.01 -1.98 0.49
C ALA A 40 17.43 -1.06 1.57
N ALA A 41 18.14 0.00 1.94
CA ALA A 41 17.64 1.01 2.88
C ALA A 41 16.61 1.95 2.21
N SER A 42 16.78 2.19 0.91
CA SER A 42 15.91 3.05 0.09
C SER A 42 15.77 2.49 -1.31
N HIS A 43 14.74 2.92 -2.01
CA HIS A 43 14.48 2.63 -3.42
C HIS A 43 13.70 3.78 -4.06
N SER A 44 13.47 3.72 -5.37
CA SER A 44 12.70 4.76 -6.05
C SER A 44 11.20 4.67 -5.68
N LEU A 45 10.52 5.81 -5.77
CA LEU A 45 9.07 5.86 -5.59
C LEU A 45 8.35 5.05 -6.70
N GLY A 46 8.94 4.99 -7.90
CA GLY A 46 8.49 4.10 -8.97
C GLY A 46 8.47 2.63 -8.53
N ASP A 47 9.59 2.13 -7.99
CA ASP A 47 9.67 0.75 -7.47
C ASP A 47 8.67 0.48 -6.34
N GLU A 48 8.36 1.49 -5.51
CA GLU A 48 7.34 1.37 -4.46
C GLU A 48 5.94 1.22 -5.06
N PHE A 49 5.60 2.04 -6.06
CA PHE A 49 4.30 1.98 -6.74
C PHE A 49 4.13 0.70 -7.57
N ASP A 50 5.18 0.22 -8.23
CA ASP A 50 5.14 -1.05 -8.95
C ASP A 50 4.82 -2.21 -8.00
N ARG A 51 5.49 -2.29 -6.84
CA ARG A 51 5.21 -3.30 -5.81
C ARG A 51 3.80 -3.20 -5.24
N LEU A 52 3.29 -1.96 -5.07
CA LEU A 52 1.90 -1.77 -4.66
C LEU A 52 0.92 -2.28 -5.72
N GLY A 53 1.24 -2.10 -7.00
CA GLY A 53 0.48 -2.65 -8.12
C GLY A 53 0.38 -4.18 -8.04
N ASP A 54 1.51 -4.86 -7.86
CA ASP A 54 1.55 -6.33 -7.72
C ASP A 54 0.76 -6.80 -6.50
N TYR A 55 0.92 -6.11 -5.37
CA TYR A 55 0.18 -6.42 -4.16
C TYR A 55 -1.34 -6.23 -4.33
N LEU A 56 -1.76 -5.10 -4.91
CA LEU A 56 -3.17 -4.80 -5.12
C LEU A 56 -3.82 -5.72 -6.16
N ALA A 57 -3.07 -6.12 -7.21
CA ALA A 57 -3.51 -7.13 -8.17
C ALA A 57 -3.76 -8.48 -7.48
N LEU A 58 -2.83 -8.92 -6.61
CA LEU A 58 -3.01 -10.13 -5.80
C LEU A 58 -4.26 -10.02 -4.91
N MET A 59 -4.47 -8.86 -4.26
CA MET A 59 -5.65 -8.63 -3.44
C MET A 59 -6.94 -8.59 -4.26
N GLN A 60 -6.89 -8.07 -5.49
CA GLN A 60 -8.04 -8.06 -6.40
C GLN A 60 -8.43 -9.46 -6.85
N VAL A 61 -7.46 -10.37 -7.09
CA VAL A 61 -7.79 -11.78 -7.35
C VAL A 61 -8.51 -12.40 -6.15
N ARG A 62 -8.09 -12.07 -4.91
CA ARG A 62 -8.70 -12.60 -3.69
C ARG A 62 -10.09 -12.03 -3.40
N MET A 63 -10.24 -10.71 -3.50
CA MET A 63 -11.48 -10.00 -3.14
C MET A 63 -12.47 -9.89 -4.30
N GLY A 64 -12.01 -10.13 -5.53
CA GLY A 64 -12.83 -10.02 -6.74
C GLY A 64 -13.31 -8.58 -6.96
N PRO A 65 -14.56 -8.39 -7.44
CA PRO A 65 -15.13 -7.07 -7.73
C PRO A 65 -15.33 -6.20 -6.48
N ARG A 66 -15.15 -6.77 -5.29
CA ARG A 66 -15.20 -6.02 -4.02
C ARG A 66 -14.01 -5.08 -3.82
N LEU A 67 -12.89 -5.24 -4.54
CA LEU A 67 -11.75 -4.34 -4.48
C LEU A 67 -11.60 -3.58 -5.80
N ARG A 68 -11.63 -2.26 -5.73
CA ARG A 68 -11.19 -1.35 -6.79
C ARG A 68 -9.99 -0.56 -6.29
N TYR A 69 -9.02 -0.29 -7.17
CA TYR A 69 -7.88 0.52 -6.78
C TYR A 69 -7.43 1.45 -7.90
N THR A 70 -6.77 2.52 -7.52
CA THR A 70 -6.07 3.45 -8.41
C THR A 70 -4.69 3.78 -7.84
N LEU A 71 -3.70 3.85 -8.72
CA LEU A 71 -2.34 4.28 -8.44
C LEU A 71 -2.05 5.49 -9.32
N ASP A 72 -1.65 6.60 -8.70
CA ASP A 72 -1.36 7.86 -9.40
C ASP A 72 0.02 8.36 -8.97
N LEU A 73 1.00 8.16 -9.84
CA LEU A 73 2.39 8.59 -9.66
C LEU A 73 2.81 9.47 -10.83
N PRO A 74 2.99 10.80 -10.62
CA PRO A 74 3.60 11.67 -11.60
C PRO A 74 4.99 11.20 -12.00
N SER A 75 5.30 11.22 -13.30
CA SER A 75 6.56 10.69 -13.84
C SER A 75 7.81 11.40 -13.29
N ASP A 76 7.69 12.68 -12.95
CA ASP A 76 8.77 13.47 -12.35
C ASP A 76 9.10 13.08 -10.89
N LEU A 77 8.20 12.36 -10.23
CA LEU A 77 8.41 11.83 -8.88
C LEU A 77 8.89 10.37 -8.87
N ALA A 78 8.87 9.67 -10.00
CA ALA A 78 9.18 8.24 -10.06
C ALA A 78 10.60 7.90 -9.57
N THR A 79 11.56 8.78 -9.80
CA THR A 79 12.98 8.60 -9.40
C THR A 79 13.29 9.04 -7.97
N GLN A 80 12.32 9.67 -7.28
CA GLN A 80 12.50 10.12 -5.90
C GLN A 80 12.81 8.92 -4.99
N LEU A 81 13.87 9.01 -4.20
CA LEU A 81 14.23 7.97 -3.23
C LEU A 81 13.35 8.07 -1.98
N VAL A 82 12.88 6.92 -1.54
CA VAL A 82 12.07 6.76 -0.32
C VAL A 82 12.55 5.55 0.50
N PRO A 83 12.33 5.52 1.82
CA PRO A 83 12.54 4.32 2.61
C PRO A 83 11.72 3.15 2.09
N THR A 84 12.31 1.95 2.11
CA THR A 84 11.66 0.75 1.60
C THR A 84 10.37 0.41 2.36
N LEU A 85 9.35 -0.08 1.64
CA LEU A 85 8.07 -0.53 2.21
C LEU A 85 7.31 0.58 2.98
N LEU A 86 7.46 1.83 2.53
CA LEU A 86 6.85 2.99 3.19
C LEU A 86 5.33 3.00 3.01
N LEU A 87 4.86 2.93 1.76
CA LEU A 87 3.45 2.92 1.42
C LEU A 87 2.79 1.55 1.63
N GLN A 88 3.56 0.47 1.45
CA GLN A 88 3.02 -0.89 1.56
C GLN A 88 2.34 -1.13 2.91
N SER A 89 2.95 -0.70 4.00
CA SER A 89 2.35 -0.85 5.34
C SER A 89 1.02 -0.12 5.49
N LEU A 90 0.86 1.05 4.85
CA LEU A 90 -0.39 1.81 4.86
C LEU A 90 -1.46 1.14 4.01
N VAL A 91 -1.08 0.66 2.83
CA VAL A 91 -1.99 -0.05 1.91
C VAL A 91 -2.46 -1.37 2.53
N GLU A 92 -1.56 -2.14 3.15
CA GLU A 92 -1.91 -3.37 3.88
C GLU A 92 -2.91 -3.10 5.01
N ASN A 93 -2.71 -2.02 5.76
CA ASN A 93 -3.63 -1.61 6.82
C ASN A 93 -5.00 -1.20 6.26
N ALA A 94 -5.04 -0.41 5.19
CA ALA A 94 -6.28 -0.01 4.52
C ALA A 94 -7.07 -1.23 4.02
N ILE A 95 -6.40 -2.20 3.40
CA ILE A 95 -7.05 -3.45 2.97
C ILE A 95 -7.57 -4.23 4.17
N LYS A 96 -6.70 -4.55 5.14
CA LYS A 96 -7.00 -5.46 6.24
C LYS A 96 -8.04 -4.91 7.21
N HIS A 97 -7.94 -3.64 7.54
CA HIS A 97 -8.77 -3.02 8.57
C HIS A 97 -9.92 -2.16 8.01
N GLY A 98 -9.75 -1.65 6.78
CA GLY A 98 -10.77 -0.86 6.10
C GLY A 98 -11.68 -1.69 5.20
N LEU A 99 -11.11 -2.37 4.20
CA LEU A 99 -11.89 -2.94 3.09
C LEU A 99 -12.31 -4.39 3.31
N GLU A 100 -11.48 -5.25 3.88
CA GLU A 100 -11.83 -6.67 4.13
C GLU A 100 -13.05 -6.83 5.04
N PRO A 101 -13.19 -6.05 6.14
CA PRO A 101 -14.36 -6.17 7.02
C PRO A 101 -15.67 -5.66 6.39
N LYS A 102 -15.58 -4.85 5.32
CA LYS A 102 -16.75 -4.28 4.64
C LYS A 102 -17.29 -5.28 3.62
N ILE A 103 -18.51 -5.77 3.81
CA ILE A 103 -19.11 -6.82 2.96
C ILE A 103 -19.17 -6.39 1.49
N GLU A 104 -19.55 -5.14 1.23
CA GLU A 104 -19.65 -4.57 -0.12
C GLU A 104 -18.27 -4.28 -0.72
N GLY A 105 -17.21 -4.39 0.11
CA GLY A 105 -15.87 -3.98 -0.29
C GLY A 105 -15.74 -2.47 -0.42
N GLY A 106 -14.87 -2.04 -1.32
CA GLY A 106 -14.67 -0.61 -1.56
C GLY A 106 -13.52 -0.32 -2.51
N SER A 107 -13.00 0.90 -2.39
CA SER A 107 -11.89 1.39 -3.20
C SER A 107 -10.73 1.86 -2.35
N ILE A 108 -9.52 1.74 -2.89
CA ILE A 108 -8.31 2.34 -2.37
C ILE A 108 -7.65 3.17 -3.46
N ALA A 109 -7.25 4.38 -3.12
CA ALA A 109 -6.49 5.25 -4.00
C ALA A 109 -5.15 5.57 -3.35
N VAL A 110 -4.06 5.37 -4.09
CA VAL A 110 -2.71 5.75 -3.69
C VAL A 110 -2.21 6.79 -4.66
N SER A 111 -1.76 7.93 -4.16
CA SER A 111 -1.26 9.00 -5.00
C SER A 111 -0.02 9.66 -4.41
N ALA A 112 0.83 10.19 -5.31
CA ALA A 112 1.95 11.05 -4.97
C ALA A 112 1.75 12.42 -5.60
N ARG A 113 2.15 13.48 -4.90
CA ARG A 113 2.15 14.83 -5.45
C ARG A 113 3.25 15.68 -4.84
N ARG A 114 3.66 16.72 -5.55
CA ARG A 114 4.57 17.74 -5.05
C ARG A 114 3.78 18.83 -4.31
N GLU A 115 4.25 19.18 -3.13
CA GLU A 115 3.72 20.30 -2.31
C GLU A 115 4.85 21.26 -1.97
N GLY A 116 5.12 22.23 -2.85
CA GLY A 116 6.30 23.09 -2.72
C GLY A 116 7.58 22.29 -2.74
N ASP A 117 8.40 22.41 -1.70
CA ASP A 117 9.65 21.67 -1.54
C ASP A 117 9.45 20.26 -0.95
N ASN A 118 8.21 19.87 -0.69
CA ASN A 118 7.87 18.58 -0.12
C ASN A 118 7.17 17.67 -1.15
N ILE A 119 7.19 16.38 -0.84
CA ILE A 119 6.38 15.35 -1.50
C ILE A 119 5.32 14.89 -0.50
N ALA A 120 4.09 14.80 -0.96
CA ALA A 120 2.98 14.20 -0.24
C ALA A 120 2.57 12.88 -0.90
N LEU A 121 2.45 11.83 -0.07
CA LEU A 121 1.95 10.52 -0.46
C LEU A 121 0.64 10.27 0.30
N ASP A 122 -0.42 10.00 -0.41
CA ASP A 122 -1.74 9.74 0.16
C ASP A 122 -2.20 8.30 -0.13
N VAL A 123 -2.75 7.67 0.90
CA VAL A 123 -3.50 6.41 0.80
C VAL A 123 -4.91 6.69 1.34
N ILE A 124 -5.91 6.55 0.48
CA ILE A 124 -7.31 6.85 0.80
C ILE A 124 -8.13 5.59 0.56
N ASP A 125 -8.86 5.13 1.57
CA ASP A 125 -9.76 3.98 1.44
C ASP A 125 -11.20 4.33 1.81
N SER A 126 -12.14 3.63 1.16
CA SER A 126 -13.59 3.74 1.42
C SER A 126 -14.10 2.62 2.32
N GLY A 127 -13.25 2.14 3.22
CA GLY A 127 -13.55 1.02 4.12
C GLY A 127 -14.58 1.35 5.22
N VAL A 128 -14.44 0.65 6.33
CA VAL A 128 -15.33 0.83 7.52
C VAL A 128 -14.96 2.04 8.39
N GLY A 129 -13.99 2.86 7.95
CA GLY A 129 -13.48 4.00 8.71
C GLY A 129 -12.45 3.60 9.78
N LEU A 130 -11.98 4.62 10.50
CA LEU A 130 -11.01 4.43 11.59
C LEU A 130 -11.67 3.72 12.75
N LYS A 131 -11.03 2.65 13.22
CA LYS A 131 -11.36 1.99 14.50
C LYS A 131 -10.25 2.24 15.50
N ASP A 132 -10.62 2.23 16.78
CA ASP A 132 -9.64 2.29 17.87
C ASP A 132 -8.64 1.12 17.72
N GLY A 133 -7.36 1.43 17.73
CA GLY A 133 -6.29 0.44 17.54
C GLY A 133 -5.70 0.35 16.10
N ALA A 134 -6.16 1.14 15.14
CA ALA A 134 -5.63 1.16 13.75
C ALA A 134 -4.16 1.65 13.64
N GLY A 135 -3.45 1.85 14.74
CA GLY A 135 -2.13 2.49 14.78
C GLY A 135 -0.91 1.58 14.55
N PHE A 136 -1.05 0.25 14.50
CA PHE A 136 0.12 -0.65 14.51
C PHE A 136 1.04 -0.50 13.29
N GLY A 137 0.51 -0.31 12.09
CA GLY A 137 1.34 -0.10 10.88
C GLY A 137 2.01 1.28 10.83
N LEU A 138 1.40 2.28 11.49
CA LEU A 138 1.91 3.66 11.51
C LEU A 138 3.19 3.83 12.33
N ALA A 139 3.37 3.04 13.38
CA ALA A 139 4.56 3.12 14.23
C ALA A 139 5.84 2.83 13.41
N GLN A 140 5.84 1.77 12.62
CA GLN A 140 6.97 1.42 11.75
C GLN A 140 7.23 2.47 10.66
N VAL A 141 6.15 2.98 10.05
CA VAL A 141 6.28 4.05 9.05
C VAL A 141 6.87 5.31 9.69
N ARG A 142 6.40 5.69 10.89
CA ARG A 142 6.92 6.84 11.64
C ARG A 142 8.40 6.67 11.99
N GLU A 143 8.82 5.51 12.46
CA GLU A 143 10.23 5.22 12.76
C GLU A 143 11.12 5.35 11.52
N ARG A 144 10.70 4.81 10.37
CA ARG A 144 11.43 4.93 9.11
C ARG A 144 11.54 6.37 8.63
N LEU A 145 10.44 7.12 8.68
CA LEU A 145 10.42 8.54 8.34
C LEU A 145 11.35 9.35 9.26
N GLN A 146 11.28 9.09 10.55
CA GLN A 146 12.14 9.76 11.55
C GLN A 146 13.62 9.44 11.32
N ALA A 147 13.95 8.18 10.99
CA ALA A 147 15.33 7.78 10.72
C ALA A 147 15.91 8.44 9.46
N THR A 148 15.06 8.69 8.44
CA THR A 148 15.51 9.21 7.14
C THR A 148 15.44 10.73 7.07
N TYR A 149 14.36 11.35 7.57
CA TYR A 149 14.06 12.78 7.39
C TYR A 149 13.99 13.57 8.69
N GLY A 150 14.15 12.90 9.85
CA GLY A 150 14.05 13.54 11.15
C GLY A 150 12.68 14.22 11.36
N SER A 151 12.72 15.44 11.89
CA SER A 151 11.51 16.25 12.14
C SER A 151 10.90 16.87 10.89
N GLN A 152 11.50 16.69 9.71
CA GLN A 152 11.02 17.26 8.45
C GLN A 152 9.93 16.40 7.79
N ALA A 153 9.73 15.18 8.26
CA ALA A 153 8.65 14.33 7.77
C ALA A 153 7.48 14.28 8.75
N ALA A 154 6.28 14.21 8.22
CA ALA A 154 5.06 14.05 8.99
C ALA A 154 4.22 12.89 8.45
N ILE A 155 3.47 12.26 9.35
CA ILE A 155 2.46 11.26 9.00
C ILE A 155 1.14 11.62 9.68
N TYR A 156 0.09 11.61 8.91
CA TYR A 156 -1.28 11.83 9.35
C TYR A 156 -2.14 10.60 9.05
N LEU A 157 -3.00 10.25 9.98
CA LEU A 157 -4.08 9.29 9.76
C LEU A 157 -5.35 9.89 10.33
N GLY A 158 -6.39 9.98 9.53
CA GLY A 158 -7.65 10.59 9.97
C GLY A 158 -8.81 10.25 9.06
N ALA A 159 -9.98 10.75 9.42
CA ALA A 159 -11.13 10.71 8.55
C ALA A 159 -10.89 11.63 7.34
N GLY A 160 -11.07 11.08 6.15
CA GLY A 160 -11.13 11.84 4.91
C GLY A 160 -12.52 12.39 4.63
N CYS A 161 -12.71 13.00 3.46
CA CYS A 161 -14.03 13.42 3.01
C CYS A 161 -14.98 12.22 2.83
N ALA A 162 -16.27 12.42 3.01
CA ALA A 162 -17.32 11.45 2.71
C ALA A 162 -17.20 10.08 3.42
N GLY A 163 -16.60 10.04 4.62
CA GLY A 163 -16.47 8.79 5.38
C GLY A 163 -15.30 7.89 4.96
N PHE A 164 -14.41 8.39 4.10
CA PHE A 164 -13.16 7.70 3.76
C PHE A 164 -12.14 7.79 4.90
N THR A 165 -11.19 6.86 4.94
CA THR A 165 -9.99 6.98 5.76
C THR A 165 -8.85 7.51 4.90
N LYS A 166 -8.09 8.48 5.43
CA LYS A 166 -6.91 9.01 4.75
C LYS A 166 -5.68 8.83 5.63
N ALA A 167 -4.65 8.16 5.09
CA ALA A 167 -3.29 8.21 5.58
C ALA A 167 -2.46 9.08 4.64
N SER A 168 -1.72 10.03 5.19
CA SER A 168 -0.89 10.97 4.42
C SER A 168 0.51 11.03 5.01
N ILE A 169 1.52 10.94 4.16
CA ILE A 169 2.93 11.13 4.51
C ILE A 169 3.43 12.34 3.76
N THR A 170 4.13 13.24 4.46
CA THR A 170 4.80 14.40 3.85
C THR A 170 6.27 14.39 4.24
N PHE A 171 7.18 14.60 3.29
CA PHE A 171 8.62 14.65 3.52
C PHE A 171 9.31 15.56 2.48
N PRO A 172 10.53 16.08 2.76
CA PRO A 172 11.26 16.92 1.83
C PRO A 172 11.58 16.19 0.53
N SER A 173 11.39 16.85 -0.61
CA SER A 173 11.90 16.38 -1.90
C SER A 173 13.44 16.39 -1.84
N GLN A 174 14.05 15.24 -2.09
CA GLN A 174 15.49 15.21 -2.31
C GLN A 174 15.72 15.66 -3.75
N ASN A 175 16.12 16.91 -3.91
CA ASN A 175 16.63 17.34 -5.20
C ASN A 175 17.91 16.55 -5.49
N ALA A 176 17.91 15.83 -6.62
CA ALA A 176 19.09 15.18 -7.17
C ALA A 176 20.16 16.21 -7.56
#